data_571a3fee858a86ea455003fe6841cb8f
#
_entry.id   571a3fee858a86ea455003fe6841cb8f
#
_cell.length_a   1.000
_cell.length_b   1.000
_cell.length_c   1.000
_cell.angle_alpha   90.00
_cell.angle_beta   90.00
_cell.angle_gamma   90.00
#
_symmetry.space_group_name_H-M   'P 1'
#
loop_
_entity.id
_entity.type
_entity.pdbx_description
1 polymer ?
#
loop_
_entity_poly.entity_id
_entity_poly.type
_entity_poly.pdbx_seq_one_letter_code
_entity_poly.pdbx_strand_id
1 'polypeptide(L)'
;LSTDLNIKLLSWQQKVWNSKCRFKVVAAGRRTGKTLLAVYLLLYYALQAKAGHVFYVAPTQGQARDIMWQVLLSIGNPVIKNSHINNLQVTLINGATISLKGADRPETMRGVSLKYLVMDEYADMKPEVWEQILRPALADQKGGALFIGTPMGRNHFYDLYKFAERDEDTWNAWHFTSYDNPLLDATEIDEAKKSMSSFAFRQEFMASFEAQGSDLFKEEWIQVGTEEPNEGSYYIAIDMAGFEEATAKKKKKTKLDSTSIACVKVSESGWWVDDIIHGRWTFEETAERIFEAVERYQPLGIGIEKGISKQAIMSPLTDMMRQRNMFFTIQELTHGNKRKVDRIVAALQGRFEHGTITINKGEWNIKFLDELFQFPNPQVHDDLVDSLAYIDQLAQITYYYDFEEDNFEALDTIAGY
;
A
#
# COMPACT_ATOMS: atom_id res chain seq x y z
N LEU A 1 3.63 -45.69 0.04
CA LEU A 1 2.41 -44.91 0.28
C LEU A 1 2.38 -43.79 -0.74
N SER A 2 1.65 -43.97 -1.86
CA SER A 2 1.32 -42.87 -2.78
C SER A 2 0.20 -42.06 -2.15
N THR A 3 0.53 -41.00 -1.48
CA THR A 3 -0.48 -40.04 -0.99
C THR A 3 -0.82 -39.13 -2.12
N ASP A 4 -1.99 -39.31 -2.70
CA ASP A 4 -2.51 -38.44 -3.75
C ASP A 4 -3.08 -37.16 -3.10
N LEU A 5 -2.45 -36.05 -3.29
CA LEU A 5 -2.88 -34.75 -2.75
C LEU A 5 -4.05 -34.13 -3.56
N ASN A 6 -4.53 -34.82 -4.60
CA ASN A 6 -5.62 -34.38 -5.48
C ASN A 6 -5.51 -32.88 -5.90
N ILE A 7 -4.32 -32.50 -6.34
CA ILE A 7 -3.97 -31.12 -6.70
C ILE A 7 -4.54 -30.80 -8.10
N LYS A 8 -5.46 -29.84 -8.17
CA LYS A 8 -5.94 -29.26 -9.45
C LYS A 8 -5.26 -27.92 -9.68
N LEU A 9 -4.35 -27.87 -10.64
CA LEU A 9 -3.69 -26.65 -11.08
C LEU A 9 -4.49 -25.96 -12.19
N LEU A 10 -4.59 -24.64 -12.12
CA LEU A 10 -5.03 -23.80 -13.26
C LEU A 10 -4.04 -23.89 -14.41
N SER A 11 -4.48 -23.58 -15.64
CA SER A 11 -3.65 -23.68 -16.84
C SER A 11 -2.32 -22.90 -16.74
N TRP A 12 -2.36 -21.70 -16.15
CA TRP A 12 -1.16 -20.91 -15.94
C TRP A 12 -0.23 -21.49 -14.87
N GLN A 13 -0.79 -22.04 -13.80
CA GLN A 13 -0.03 -22.73 -12.75
C GLN A 13 0.67 -23.98 -13.28
N GLN A 14 0.01 -24.73 -14.16
CA GLN A 14 0.61 -25.89 -14.84
C GLN A 14 1.83 -25.51 -15.68
N LYS A 15 1.81 -24.36 -16.38
CA LYS A 15 2.97 -23.86 -17.13
C LYS A 15 4.18 -23.66 -16.22
N VAL A 16 3.98 -23.01 -15.06
CA VAL A 16 5.05 -22.78 -14.07
C VAL A 16 5.50 -24.07 -13.43
N TRP A 17 4.55 -24.95 -13.08
CA TRP A 17 4.83 -26.27 -12.49
C TRP A 17 5.69 -27.15 -13.40
N ASN A 18 5.34 -27.24 -14.67
CA ASN A 18 6.01 -28.12 -15.64
C ASN A 18 7.41 -27.60 -16.05
N SER A 19 7.74 -26.38 -15.76
CA SER A 19 9.08 -25.85 -16.03
C SER A 19 10.14 -26.57 -15.22
N LYS A 20 11.22 -26.96 -15.87
CA LYS A 20 12.38 -27.64 -15.26
C LYS A 20 13.43 -26.66 -14.72
N CYS A 21 13.24 -25.35 -14.94
CA CYS A 21 14.16 -24.32 -14.48
C CYS A 21 14.27 -24.32 -12.96
N ARG A 22 15.47 -24.12 -12.47
CA ARG A 22 15.79 -24.11 -11.04
C ARG A 22 15.17 -22.91 -10.35
N PHE A 23 15.15 -21.77 -11.01
CA PHE A 23 14.60 -20.52 -10.49
C PHE A 23 13.44 -20.04 -11.36
N LYS A 24 12.37 -19.66 -10.70
CA LYS A 24 11.11 -19.28 -11.33
C LYS A 24 10.68 -17.91 -10.85
N VAL A 25 10.37 -17.01 -11.78
CA VAL A 25 9.91 -15.64 -11.47
C VAL A 25 8.50 -15.46 -12.04
N VAL A 26 7.53 -15.16 -11.19
CA VAL A 26 6.12 -15.04 -11.58
C VAL A 26 5.58 -13.68 -11.15
N ALA A 27 5.42 -12.79 -12.10
CA ALA A 27 4.67 -11.56 -11.94
C ALA A 27 3.18 -11.86 -12.16
N ALA A 28 2.35 -11.69 -11.14
CA ALA A 28 0.95 -12.05 -11.25
C ALA A 28 0.02 -11.11 -10.48
N GLY A 29 -1.09 -10.75 -11.10
CA GLY A 29 -2.10 -9.88 -10.52
C GLY A 29 -2.76 -10.45 -9.26
N ARG A 30 -3.55 -9.63 -8.58
CA ARG A 30 -4.32 -10.07 -7.40
C ARG A 30 -5.31 -11.18 -7.77
N ARG A 31 -5.57 -12.07 -6.82
CA ARG A 31 -6.55 -13.16 -6.96
C ARG A 31 -6.27 -14.17 -8.10
N THR A 32 -5.09 -14.18 -8.69
CA THR A 32 -4.70 -15.17 -9.71
C THR A 32 -4.57 -16.60 -9.16
N GLY A 33 -4.39 -16.78 -7.85
CA GLY A 33 -4.15 -18.08 -7.23
C GLY A 33 -2.66 -18.34 -6.92
N LYS A 34 -1.85 -17.29 -6.74
CA LYS A 34 -0.42 -17.34 -6.35
C LYS A 34 -0.16 -18.25 -5.16
N THR A 35 -0.94 -18.09 -4.08
CA THR A 35 -0.80 -18.84 -2.84
C THR A 35 -0.98 -20.36 -3.02
N LEU A 36 -1.91 -20.77 -3.88
CA LEU A 36 -2.11 -22.19 -4.19
C LEU A 36 -0.91 -22.80 -4.92
N LEU A 37 -0.38 -22.10 -5.91
CA LEU A 37 0.85 -22.55 -6.58
C LEU A 37 2.02 -22.65 -5.59
N ALA A 38 2.17 -21.64 -4.73
CA ALA A 38 3.22 -21.61 -3.72
C ALA A 38 3.14 -22.84 -2.77
N VAL A 39 1.96 -23.12 -2.20
CA VAL A 39 1.80 -24.24 -1.27
C VAL A 39 2.04 -25.59 -1.96
N TYR A 40 1.63 -25.73 -3.21
CA TYR A 40 1.84 -26.97 -3.96
C TYR A 40 3.32 -27.21 -4.24
N LEU A 41 4.07 -26.20 -4.63
CA LEU A 41 5.51 -26.31 -4.84
C LEU A 41 6.26 -26.59 -3.52
N LEU A 42 5.86 -25.94 -2.42
CA LEU A 42 6.43 -26.23 -1.09
C LEU A 42 6.24 -27.69 -0.69
N LEU A 43 5.02 -28.21 -0.77
CA LEU A 43 4.71 -29.60 -0.45
C LEU A 43 5.44 -30.58 -1.37
N TYR A 44 5.44 -30.33 -2.68
CA TYR A 44 6.10 -31.16 -3.67
C TYR A 44 7.60 -31.33 -3.39
N TYR A 45 8.32 -30.20 -3.23
CA TYR A 45 9.76 -30.24 -2.99
C TYR A 45 10.11 -30.76 -1.58
N ALA A 46 9.27 -30.49 -0.58
CA ALA A 46 9.44 -31.04 0.75
C ALA A 46 9.25 -32.57 0.78
N LEU A 47 8.27 -33.11 0.05
CA LEU A 47 8.05 -34.54 -0.04
C LEU A 47 9.17 -35.29 -0.79
N GLN A 48 9.86 -34.62 -1.73
CA GLN A 48 11.01 -35.21 -2.43
C GLN A 48 12.31 -35.13 -1.59
N ALA A 49 12.36 -34.31 -0.58
CA ALA A 49 13.53 -34.14 0.26
C ALA A 49 13.50 -35.13 1.44
N LYS A 50 14.51 -36.00 1.58
CA LYS A 50 14.65 -36.81 2.80
C LYS A 50 15.15 -35.89 3.92
N ALA A 51 14.28 -35.57 4.91
CA ALA A 51 14.58 -34.69 6.04
C ALA A 51 15.16 -33.28 5.65
N GLY A 52 14.74 -32.75 4.50
CA GLY A 52 15.20 -31.45 4.01
C GLY A 52 14.37 -30.28 4.56
N HIS A 53 14.90 -29.07 4.41
CA HIS A 53 14.23 -27.83 4.79
C HIS A 53 13.71 -27.09 3.55
N VAL A 54 12.49 -26.57 3.66
CA VAL A 54 11.84 -25.74 2.64
C VAL A 54 11.29 -24.49 3.32
N PHE A 55 11.50 -23.34 2.73
CA PHE A 55 11.02 -22.09 3.29
C PHE A 55 9.97 -21.43 2.40
N TYR A 56 8.96 -20.87 3.05
CA TYR A 56 8.10 -19.82 2.52
C TYR A 56 8.46 -18.53 3.22
N VAL A 57 8.74 -17.49 2.44
CA VAL A 57 9.16 -16.19 2.95
C VAL A 57 8.19 -15.15 2.41
N ALA A 58 7.60 -14.37 3.32
CA ALA A 58 6.81 -13.18 3.02
C ALA A 58 7.53 -11.93 3.55
N PRO A 59 7.11 -10.70 3.23
CA PRO A 59 7.74 -9.47 3.72
C PRO A 59 7.85 -9.42 5.24
N THR A 60 6.80 -9.88 5.96
CA THR A 60 6.82 -10.01 7.43
C THR A 60 6.35 -11.40 7.88
N GLN A 61 6.75 -11.79 9.09
CA GLN A 61 6.31 -13.08 9.66
C GLN A 61 4.79 -13.10 9.91
N GLY A 62 4.17 -11.96 10.22
CA GLY A 62 2.71 -11.83 10.33
C GLY A 62 2.03 -12.16 9.01
N GLN A 63 2.46 -11.53 7.92
CA GLN A 63 1.94 -11.82 6.57
C GLN A 63 2.14 -13.28 6.16
N ALA A 64 3.32 -13.87 6.46
CA ALA A 64 3.55 -15.29 6.19
C ALA A 64 2.54 -16.18 6.90
N ARG A 65 2.19 -15.88 8.15
CA ARG A 65 1.15 -16.59 8.92
C ARG A 65 -0.22 -16.42 8.28
N ASP A 66 -0.63 -15.19 8.05
CA ASP A 66 -1.99 -14.86 7.63
C ASP A 66 -2.30 -15.38 6.22
N ILE A 67 -1.31 -15.34 5.31
CA ILE A 67 -1.48 -15.78 3.93
C ILE A 67 -1.38 -17.30 3.80
N MET A 68 -0.36 -17.93 4.44
CA MET A 68 0.04 -19.30 4.10
C MET A 68 -0.34 -20.35 5.16
N TRP A 69 -0.38 -20.01 6.46
CA TRP A 69 -0.46 -21.00 7.51
C TRP A 69 -1.68 -21.92 7.40
N GLN A 70 -2.87 -21.35 7.30
CA GLN A 70 -4.11 -22.12 7.22
C GLN A 70 -4.21 -22.93 5.91
N VAL A 71 -3.78 -22.34 4.80
CA VAL A 71 -3.77 -22.99 3.49
C VAL A 71 -2.82 -24.19 3.49
N LEU A 72 -1.62 -24.02 4.07
CA LEU A 72 -0.65 -25.12 4.20
C LEU A 72 -1.18 -26.27 5.07
N LEU A 73 -1.81 -25.94 6.21
CA LEU A 73 -2.40 -26.97 7.08
C LEU A 73 -3.57 -27.71 6.40
N SER A 74 -4.43 -26.99 5.72
CA SER A 74 -5.61 -27.57 5.04
C SER A 74 -5.19 -28.51 3.91
N ILE A 75 -4.33 -28.03 3.00
CA ILE A 75 -3.91 -28.83 1.82
C ILE A 75 -2.91 -29.91 2.21
N GLY A 76 -1.99 -29.60 3.11
CA GLY A 76 -0.93 -30.51 3.55
C GLY A 76 -1.37 -31.55 4.58
N ASN A 77 -2.60 -31.46 5.12
CA ASN A 77 -3.10 -32.34 6.18
C ASN A 77 -2.78 -33.84 5.97
N PRO A 78 -2.93 -34.44 4.78
CA PRO A 78 -2.66 -35.87 4.58
C PRO A 78 -1.18 -36.26 4.75
N VAL A 79 -0.27 -35.30 4.65
CA VAL A 79 1.19 -35.54 4.69
C VAL A 79 1.90 -34.82 5.85
N ILE A 80 1.19 -34.03 6.64
CA ILE A 80 1.73 -33.38 7.84
C ILE A 80 1.73 -34.36 9.01
N LYS A 81 2.91 -34.54 9.62
CA LYS A 81 3.09 -35.35 10.84
C LYS A 81 2.88 -34.50 12.09
N ASN A 82 3.46 -33.31 12.14
CA ASN A 82 3.36 -32.35 13.25
C ASN A 82 3.32 -30.90 12.74
N SER A 83 2.68 -30.03 13.51
CA SER A 83 2.68 -28.57 13.26
C SER A 83 2.95 -27.83 14.55
N HIS A 84 3.76 -26.73 14.44
CA HIS A 84 4.14 -25.86 15.55
C HIS A 84 3.80 -24.41 15.19
N ILE A 85 2.69 -23.92 15.72
CA ILE A 85 2.17 -22.57 15.39
C ILE A 85 3.11 -21.44 15.85
N ASN A 86 3.77 -21.59 17.00
CA ASN A 86 4.68 -20.54 17.50
C ASN A 86 5.90 -20.36 16.61
N ASN A 87 6.38 -21.44 16.00
CA ASN A 87 7.53 -21.42 15.09
C ASN A 87 7.11 -21.32 13.62
N LEU A 88 5.81 -21.35 13.34
CA LEU A 88 5.23 -21.41 12.00
C LEU A 88 5.91 -22.49 11.14
N GLN A 89 6.01 -23.71 11.70
CA GLN A 89 6.70 -24.83 11.08
C GLN A 89 5.83 -26.08 11.07
N VAL A 90 5.84 -26.79 9.96
CA VAL A 90 5.26 -28.14 9.86
C VAL A 90 6.35 -29.15 9.54
N THR A 91 6.19 -30.36 10.10
CA THR A 91 7.04 -31.51 9.79
C THR A 91 6.20 -32.52 9.03
N LEU A 92 6.68 -32.95 7.88
CA LEU A 92 6.00 -33.93 7.03
C LEU A 92 6.33 -35.36 7.47
N ILE A 93 5.56 -36.34 6.97
CA ILE A 93 5.71 -37.78 7.25
C ILE A 93 7.09 -38.38 6.87
N ASN A 94 7.77 -37.72 5.86
CA ASN A 94 9.14 -38.10 5.44
C ASN A 94 10.24 -37.42 6.27
N GLY A 95 9.89 -36.62 7.30
CA GLY A 95 10.81 -35.88 8.15
C GLY A 95 11.26 -34.53 7.61
N ALA A 96 10.84 -34.13 6.40
CA ALA A 96 11.10 -32.82 5.88
C ALA A 96 10.30 -31.75 6.63
N THR A 97 10.82 -30.52 6.66
CA THR A 97 10.16 -29.39 7.32
C THR A 97 9.85 -28.26 6.34
N ILE A 98 8.69 -27.66 6.51
CA ILE A 98 8.31 -26.41 5.85
C ILE A 98 8.17 -25.34 6.92
N SER A 99 8.93 -24.25 6.79
CA SER A 99 8.91 -23.14 7.75
C SER A 99 8.47 -21.84 7.06
N LEU A 100 7.56 -21.11 7.71
CA LEU A 100 7.14 -19.79 7.24
C LEU A 100 7.98 -18.73 7.95
N LYS A 101 8.56 -17.82 7.18
CA LYS A 101 9.54 -16.80 7.63
C LYS A 101 9.15 -15.42 7.17
N GLY A 102 9.61 -14.40 7.88
CA GLY A 102 9.49 -13.00 7.48
C GLY A 102 10.85 -12.47 7.00
N ALA A 103 10.84 -11.73 5.87
CA ALA A 103 12.03 -11.06 5.36
C ALA A 103 12.47 -9.87 6.24
N ASP A 104 11.60 -9.41 7.15
CA ASP A 104 11.88 -8.41 8.18
C ASP A 104 12.91 -8.88 9.23
N ARG A 105 13.12 -10.21 9.37
CA ARG A 105 14.07 -10.82 10.30
C ARG A 105 15.03 -11.79 9.57
N PRO A 106 15.85 -11.29 8.68
CA PRO A 106 16.64 -12.11 7.77
C PRO A 106 17.69 -12.97 8.49
N GLU A 107 18.17 -12.57 9.65
CA GLU A 107 19.13 -13.31 10.48
C GLU A 107 18.57 -14.68 10.96
N THR A 108 17.26 -14.81 11.10
CA THR A 108 16.61 -16.05 11.50
C THR A 108 16.65 -17.15 10.43
N MET A 109 17.06 -16.80 9.23
CA MET A 109 17.14 -17.69 8.07
C MET A 109 18.57 -18.10 7.72
N ARG A 110 19.58 -17.62 8.46
CA ARG A 110 20.99 -17.99 8.25
C ARG A 110 21.31 -19.39 8.77
N GLY A 111 22.32 -20.03 8.19
CA GLY A 111 22.84 -21.33 8.63
C GLY A 111 21.95 -22.52 8.31
N VAL A 112 20.98 -22.38 7.42
CA VAL A 112 20.09 -23.47 6.98
C VAL A 112 20.41 -23.85 5.54
N SER A 113 20.44 -25.15 5.25
CA SER A 113 20.54 -25.68 3.89
C SER A 113 19.16 -25.97 3.33
N LEU A 114 18.77 -25.30 2.25
CA LEU A 114 17.42 -25.32 1.70
C LEU A 114 17.31 -26.19 0.43
N LYS A 115 16.26 -27.01 0.38
CA LYS A 115 15.88 -27.76 -0.82
C LYS A 115 15.05 -26.93 -1.77
N TYR A 116 14.16 -26.08 -1.25
CA TYR A 116 13.33 -25.17 -2.02
C TYR A 116 12.96 -23.94 -1.22
N LEU A 117 12.67 -22.86 -1.92
CA LEU A 117 12.30 -21.56 -1.37
C LEU A 117 11.17 -20.94 -2.19
N VAL A 118 10.17 -20.41 -1.51
CA VAL A 118 9.19 -19.48 -2.10
C VAL A 118 9.36 -18.12 -1.45
N MET A 119 9.55 -17.08 -2.26
CA MET A 119 9.54 -15.68 -1.86
C MET A 119 8.26 -15.04 -2.40
N ASP A 120 7.26 -14.87 -1.54
CA ASP A 120 5.95 -14.32 -1.90
C ASP A 120 5.89 -12.83 -1.61
N GLU A 121 5.26 -12.06 -2.47
CA GLU A 121 5.27 -10.60 -2.52
C GLU A 121 6.71 -10.05 -2.52
N TYR A 122 7.54 -10.61 -3.42
CA TYR A 122 8.97 -10.30 -3.48
C TYR A 122 9.27 -8.82 -3.75
N ALA A 123 8.37 -8.11 -4.43
CA ALA A 123 8.50 -6.68 -4.68
C ALA A 123 8.60 -5.83 -3.39
N ASP A 124 8.06 -6.33 -2.27
CA ASP A 124 8.04 -5.66 -0.97
C ASP A 124 9.21 -6.04 -0.06
N MET A 125 10.09 -6.93 -0.51
CA MET A 125 11.26 -7.37 0.25
C MET A 125 12.50 -6.55 -0.10
N LYS A 126 13.49 -6.55 0.80
CA LYS A 126 14.81 -6.01 0.51
C LYS A 126 15.60 -7.02 -0.34
N PRO A 127 16.29 -6.60 -1.42
CA PRO A 127 17.02 -7.51 -2.30
C PRO A 127 18.16 -8.28 -1.58
N GLU A 128 18.75 -7.69 -0.54
CA GLU A 128 19.81 -8.32 0.24
C GLU A 128 19.39 -9.62 0.93
N VAL A 129 18.08 -9.77 1.22
CA VAL A 129 17.56 -11.01 1.80
C VAL A 129 17.77 -12.19 0.86
N TRP A 130 17.55 -11.98 -0.43
CA TRP A 130 17.85 -12.98 -1.43
C TRP A 130 19.36 -13.14 -1.64
N GLU A 131 20.04 -12.06 -1.96
CA GLU A 131 21.42 -12.10 -2.43
C GLU A 131 22.40 -12.61 -1.38
N GLN A 132 22.24 -12.17 -0.13
CA GLN A 132 23.21 -12.42 0.93
C GLN A 132 22.86 -13.59 1.86
N ILE A 133 21.57 -13.99 1.91
CA ILE A 133 21.10 -14.97 2.88
C ILE A 133 20.51 -16.21 2.22
N LEU A 134 19.47 -16.04 1.40
CA LEU A 134 18.70 -17.17 0.88
C LEU A 134 19.36 -17.83 -0.34
N ARG A 135 20.01 -17.05 -1.21
CA ARG A 135 20.75 -17.62 -2.36
C ARG A 135 21.88 -18.55 -1.95
N PRO A 136 22.72 -18.18 -0.95
CA PRO A 136 23.73 -19.12 -0.39
C PRO A 136 23.12 -20.36 0.24
N ALA A 137 21.97 -20.24 0.96
CA ALA A 137 21.31 -21.37 1.62
C ALA A 137 20.83 -22.48 0.66
N LEU A 138 20.66 -22.17 -0.62
CA LEU A 138 20.29 -23.13 -1.69
C LEU A 138 21.48 -23.84 -2.32
N ALA A 139 22.73 -23.44 -1.99
CA ALA A 139 23.92 -23.93 -2.69
C ALA A 139 24.17 -25.42 -2.46
N ASP A 140 24.14 -25.86 -1.21
CA ASP A 140 24.50 -27.23 -0.80
C ASP A 140 23.56 -28.29 -1.39
N GLN A 141 22.26 -27.98 -1.43
CA GLN A 141 21.21 -28.89 -1.93
C GLN A 141 20.94 -28.72 -3.42
N LYS A 142 21.63 -27.78 -4.09
CA LYS A 142 21.26 -27.30 -5.44
C LYS A 142 19.77 -26.97 -5.50
N GLY A 143 19.26 -26.38 -4.41
CA GLY A 143 17.83 -26.09 -4.22
C GLY A 143 17.32 -25.05 -5.22
N GLY A 144 16.02 -25.11 -5.53
CA GLY A 144 15.33 -24.13 -6.40
C GLY A 144 14.61 -23.05 -5.64
N ALA A 145 14.17 -22.01 -6.36
CA ALA A 145 13.34 -20.96 -5.79
C ALA A 145 12.22 -20.48 -6.74
N LEU A 146 11.11 -20.07 -6.13
CA LEU A 146 10.03 -19.32 -6.77
C LEU A 146 10.00 -17.92 -6.18
N PHE A 147 10.08 -16.91 -7.05
CA PHE A 147 9.77 -15.53 -6.74
C PHE A 147 8.41 -15.22 -7.32
N ILE A 148 7.48 -14.79 -6.48
CA ILE A 148 6.11 -14.55 -6.92
C ILE A 148 5.58 -13.29 -6.22
N GLY A 149 4.74 -12.55 -6.88
CA GLY A 149 4.13 -11.35 -6.29
C GLY A 149 3.47 -10.46 -7.34
N THR A 150 2.83 -9.43 -6.85
CA THR A 150 2.32 -8.33 -7.67
C THR A 150 3.47 -7.34 -7.92
N PRO A 151 3.72 -6.90 -9.16
CA PRO A 151 4.73 -5.88 -9.45
C PRO A 151 4.50 -4.58 -8.68
N MET A 152 5.60 -3.90 -8.35
CA MET A 152 5.58 -2.57 -7.75
C MET A 152 6.57 -1.66 -8.50
N GLY A 153 6.14 -1.14 -9.65
CA GLY A 153 7.01 -0.35 -10.52
C GLY A 153 8.24 -1.12 -11.00
N ARG A 154 9.28 -0.40 -11.43
CA ARG A 154 10.54 -0.98 -11.89
C ARG A 154 11.57 -1.06 -10.76
N ASN A 155 11.29 -1.90 -9.76
CA ASN A 155 12.20 -2.20 -8.65
C ASN A 155 13.03 -3.46 -8.90
N HIS A 156 13.72 -3.98 -7.87
CA HIS A 156 14.52 -5.20 -7.93
C HIS A 156 13.74 -6.44 -8.42
N PHE A 157 12.41 -6.49 -8.26
CA PHE A 157 11.59 -7.57 -8.80
C PHE A 157 11.50 -7.49 -10.33
N TYR A 158 11.39 -6.27 -10.88
CA TYR A 158 11.48 -6.04 -12.32
C TYR A 158 12.84 -6.46 -12.88
N ASP A 159 13.92 -6.08 -12.19
CA ASP A 159 15.27 -6.42 -12.63
C ASP A 159 15.47 -7.93 -12.65
N LEU A 160 15.00 -8.64 -11.61
CA LEU A 160 15.03 -10.10 -11.55
C LEU A 160 14.16 -10.75 -12.64
N TYR A 161 12.97 -10.19 -12.89
CA TYR A 161 12.09 -10.65 -13.96
C TYR A 161 12.77 -10.53 -15.33
N LYS A 162 13.37 -9.37 -15.63
CA LYS A 162 14.12 -9.14 -16.86
C LYS A 162 15.37 -9.99 -16.99
N PHE A 163 16.04 -10.26 -15.88
CA PHE A 163 17.15 -11.22 -15.87
C PHE A 163 16.67 -12.63 -16.21
N ALA A 164 15.58 -13.09 -15.58
CA ALA A 164 15.02 -14.42 -15.81
C ALA A 164 14.45 -14.63 -17.22
N GLU A 165 14.03 -13.57 -17.90
CA GLU A 165 13.63 -13.64 -19.33
C GLU A 165 14.80 -13.91 -20.27
N ARG A 166 16.05 -13.61 -19.87
CA ARG A 166 17.24 -13.74 -20.70
C ARG A 166 18.04 -15.02 -20.45
N ASP A 167 17.96 -15.56 -19.24
CA ASP A 167 18.66 -16.79 -18.82
C ASP A 167 17.69 -17.98 -18.84
N GLU A 168 17.47 -18.56 -20.04
CA GLU A 168 16.51 -19.66 -20.24
C GLU A 168 17.00 -21.01 -19.70
N ASP A 169 18.28 -21.18 -19.38
CA ASP A 169 18.84 -22.44 -18.92
C ASP A 169 18.51 -22.72 -17.46
N THR A 170 18.65 -21.71 -16.61
CA THR A 170 18.53 -21.84 -15.16
C THR A 170 17.30 -21.14 -14.60
N TRP A 171 16.86 -20.08 -15.26
CA TRP A 171 15.74 -19.25 -14.86
C TRP A 171 14.61 -19.31 -15.89
N ASN A 172 13.40 -18.95 -15.44
CA ASN A 172 12.29 -18.67 -16.35
C ASN A 172 11.36 -17.68 -15.69
N ALA A 173 10.76 -16.80 -16.50
CA ALA A 173 9.84 -15.76 -16.06
C ALA A 173 8.46 -15.91 -16.72
N TRP A 174 7.42 -15.58 -15.96
CA TRP A 174 6.04 -15.58 -16.44
C TRP A 174 5.32 -14.34 -15.94
N HIS A 175 4.40 -13.89 -16.75
CA HIS A 175 3.51 -12.79 -16.44
C HIS A 175 2.06 -13.26 -16.59
N PHE A 176 1.23 -13.02 -15.55
CA PHE A 176 -0.18 -13.38 -15.54
C PHE A 176 -1.02 -12.25 -14.96
N THR A 177 -2.16 -12.03 -15.53
CA THR A 177 -3.15 -11.05 -15.06
C THR A 177 -4.21 -11.71 -14.19
N SER A 178 -5.06 -10.93 -13.52
CA SER A 178 -6.19 -11.47 -12.78
C SER A 178 -7.20 -12.21 -13.67
N TYR A 179 -7.26 -11.89 -14.96
CA TYR A 179 -8.10 -12.60 -15.94
C TYR A 179 -7.62 -14.02 -16.25
N ASP A 180 -6.38 -14.37 -15.93
CA ASP A 180 -5.87 -15.73 -16.09
C ASP A 180 -6.41 -16.72 -15.05
N ASN A 181 -7.18 -16.24 -14.06
CA ASN A 181 -7.91 -17.10 -13.13
C ASN A 181 -9.37 -17.28 -13.58
N PRO A 182 -9.74 -18.43 -14.15
CA PRO A 182 -11.10 -18.68 -14.63
C PRO A 182 -12.14 -18.85 -13.49
N LEU A 183 -11.69 -18.91 -12.22
CA LEU A 183 -12.56 -19.00 -11.05
C LEU A 183 -12.94 -17.61 -10.50
N LEU A 184 -12.31 -16.55 -11.02
CA LEU A 184 -12.62 -15.18 -10.66
C LEU A 184 -13.61 -14.63 -11.69
N ASP A 185 -14.69 -14.02 -11.20
CA ASP A 185 -15.67 -13.39 -12.06
C ASP A 185 -15.03 -12.17 -12.77
N ALA A 186 -15.07 -12.18 -14.09
CA ALA A 186 -14.52 -11.09 -14.90
C ALA A 186 -15.27 -9.76 -14.65
N THR A 187 -16.55 -9.81 -14.27
CA THR A 187 -17.32 -8.61 -13.94
C THR A 187 -16.77 -7.88 -12.71
N GLU A 188 -16.29 -8.61 -11.70
CA GLU A 188 -15.64 -8.04 -10.52
C GLU A 188 -14.32 -7.31 -10.89
N ILE A 189 -13.56 -7.87 -11.84
CA ILE A 189 -12.35 -7.21 -12.35
C ILE A 189 -12.70 -5.94 -13.12
N ASP A 190 -13.76 -5.99 -13.93
CA ASP A 190 -14.23 -4.84 -14.72
C ASP A 190 -14.83 -3.74 -13.84
N GLU A 191 -15.48 -4.09 -12.71
CA GLU A 191 -15.92 -3.12 -11.71
C GLU A 191 -14.74 -2.47 -10.99
N ALA A 192 -13.72 -3.25 -10.58
CA ALA A 192 -12.50 -2.70 -10.04
C ALA A 192 -11.83 -1.71 -11.00
N LYS A 193 -11.85 -2.02 -12.32
CA LYS A 193 -11.32 -1.11 -13.36
C LYS A 193 -12.05 0.23 -13.41
N LYS A 194 -13.35 0.27 -13.11
CA LYS A 194 -14.13 1.52 -13.11
C LYS A 194 -13.91 2.36 -11.87
N SER A 195 -13.60 1.73 -10.74
CA SER A 195 -13.47 2.38 -9.43
C SER A 195 -12.04 2.74 -9.03
N MET A 196 -11.03 2.17 -9.71
CA MET A 196 -9.61 2.41 -9.43
C MET A 196 -8.99 3.33 -10.48
N SER A 197 -7.87 3.97 -10.13
CA SER A 197 -7.06 4.62 -11.17
C SER A 197 -6.53 3.60 -12.18
N SER A 198 -6.40 3.99 -13.45
CA SER A 198 -5.85 3.12 -14.51
C SER A 198 -4.47 2.58 -14.15
N PHE A 199 -3.63 3.38 -13.48
CA PHE A 199 -2.32 2.93 -13.01
C PHE A 199 -2.45 1.83 -11.95
N ALA A 200 -3.24 2.05 -10.89
CA ALA A 200 -3.45 1.06 -9.84
C ALA A 200 -4.07 -0.24 -10.39
N PHE A 201 -5.04 -0.12 -11.31
CA PHE A 201 -5.64 -1.28 -11.97
C PHE A 201 -4.59 -2.07 -12.77
N ARG A 202 -3.76 -1.39 -13.58
CA ARG A 202 -2.72 -2.06 -14.34
C ARG A 202 -1.68 -2.73 -13.44
N GLN A 203 -1.28 -2.09 -12.35
CA GLN A 203 -0.36 -2.67 -11.39
C GLN A 203 -0.96 -3.89 -10.67
N GLU A 204 -2.14 -3.75 -10.08
CA GLU A 204 -2.72 -4.74 -9.17
C GLU A 204 -3.39 -5.92 -9.89
N PHE A 205 -4.10 -5.65 -10.99
CA PHE A 205 -4.86 -6.68 -11.73
C PHE A 205 -4.15 -7.16 -13.00
N MET A 206 -3.45 -6.26 -13.69
CA MET A 206 -2.74 -6.61 -14.92
C MET A 206 -1.27 -6.97 -14.68
N ALA A 207 -0.79 -6.93 -13.43
CA ALA A 207 0.60 -7.21 -13.05
C ALA A 207 1.62 -6.37 -13.83
N SER A 208 1.30 -5.11 -14.15
CA SER A 208 2.18 -4.23 -14.90
C SER A 208 3.37 -3.76 -14.07
N PHE A 209 4.57 -3.79 -14.69
CA PHE A 209 5.79 -3.20 -14.13
C PHE A 209 5.96 -1.72 -14.51
N GLU A 210 4.89 -1.03 -14.81
CA GLU A 210 4.97 0.39 -15.09
C GLU A 210 5.63 1.13 -13.93
N ALA A 211 6.66 1.92 -14.24
CA ALA A 211 7.20 2.86 -13.27
C ALA A 211 6.16 3.96 -13.05
N GLN A 212 6.01 4.40 -11.81
CA GLN A 212 5.37 5.69 -11.56
C GLN A 212 6.23 6.75 -12.26
N GLY A 213 5.78 7.19 -13.42
CA GLY A 213 6.50 8.15 -14.26
C GLY A 213 5.77 9.49 -14.31
N SER A 214 6.30 10.39 -15.10
CA SER A 214 5.89 11.77 -15.29
C SER A 214 4.43 12.01 -15.74
N ASP A 215 3.61 10.99 -15.88
CA ASP A 215 2.22 11.07 -16.34
C ASP A 215 1.22 10.59 -15.27
N LEU A 216 1.54 10.75 -13.98
CA LEU A 216 0.63 10.36 -12.90
C LEU A 216 -0.64 11.21 -12.89
N PHE A 217 -0.52 12.48 -13.24
CA PHE A 217 -1.63 13.40 -13.36
C PHE A 217 -1.55 14.12 -14.72
N LYS A 218 -2.63 14.07 -15.49
CA LYS A 218 -2.68 14.65 -16.82
C LYS A 218 -3.48 15.95 -16.81
N GLU A 219 -3.07 16.89 -17.62
CA GLU A 219 -3.75 18.19 -17.76
C GLU A 219 -5.22 18.01 -18.18
N GLU A 220 -5.51 17.05 -19.04
CA GLU A 220 -6.85 16.71 -19.52
C GLU A 220 -7.83 16.23 -18.44
N TRP A 221 -7.32 15.81 -17.27
CA TRP A 221 -8.14 15.35 -16.14
C TRP A 221 -8.57 16.49 -15.22
N ILE A 222 -7.97 17.68 -15.37
CA ILE A 222 -8.22 18.80 -14.48
C ILE A 222 -9.54 19.48 -14.83
N GLN A 223 -10.47 19.43 -13.89
CA GLN A 223 -11.72 20.17 -13.99
C GLN A 223 -11.64 21.44 -13.14
N VAL A 224 -11.86 22.59 -13.78
CA VAL A 224 -11.90 23.89 -13.12
C VAL A 224 -13.35 24.38 -13.13
N GLY A 225 -13.93 24.51 -11.94
CA GLY A 225 -15.29 24.99 -11.75
C GLY A 225 -15.33 26.47 -11.33
N THR A 226 -16.55 27.03 -11.40
CA THR A 226 -16.82 28.41 -10.94
C THR A 226 -17.99 28.46 -9.95
N GLU A 227 -18.68 27.34 -9.78
CA GLU A 227 -19.85 27.24 -8.88
C GLU A 227 -19.61 26.11 -7.88
N GLU A 228 -19.66 26.48 -6.61
CA GLU A 228 -19.55 25.54 -5.49
C GLU A 228 -20.79 24.64 -5.43
N PRO A 229 -20.64 23.32 -5.19
CA PRO A 229 -21.77 22.42 -4.97
C PRO A 229 -22.61 22.84 -3.74
N ASN A 230 -23.94 22.78 -3.87
CA ASN A 230 -24.83 23.10 -2.75
C ASN A 230 -24.77 22.08 -1.60
N GLU A 231 -24.49 20.81 -1.92
CA GLU A 231 -24.44 19.71 -0.96
C GLU A 231 -22.99 19.35 -0.60
N GLY A 232 -22.81 18.79 0.58
CA GLY A 232 -21.53 18.32 1.08
C GLY A 232 -21.03 19.08 2.31
N SER A 233 -19.97 18.56 2.91
CA SER A 233 -19.34 19.13 4.11
C SER A 233 -17.89 19.52 3.84
N TYR A 234 -17.45 20.61 4.46
CA TYR A 234 -16.05 21.03 4.35
C TYR A 234 -15.14 20.23 5.27
N TYR A 235 -13.96 19.95 4.76
CA TYR A 235 -12.84 19.34 5.48
C TYR A 235 -11.59 20.18 5.26
N ILE A 236 -10.77 20.29 6.31
CA ILE A 236 -9.52 21.03 6.27
C ILE A 236 -8.37 20.10 6.63
N ALA A 237 -7.41 19.93 5.73
CA ALA A 237 -6.20 19.17 5.98
C ALA A 237 -4.97 20.07 5.92
N ILE A 238 -4.10 19.94 6.91
CA ILE A 238 -2.94 20.79 7.10
C ILE A 238 -1.67 19.95 7.02
N ASP A 239 -0.81 20.28 6.07
CA ASP A 239 0.56 19.80 5.94
C ASP A 239 1.50 20.89 6.45
N MET A 240 2.25 20.59 7.51
CA MET A 240 3.09 21.56 8.21
C MET A 240 4.52 21.49 7.69
N ALA A 241 5.09 22.63 7.35
CA ALA A 241 6.52 22.74 7.06
C ALA A 241 7.37 22.09 8.15
N GLY A 242 8.34 21.25 7.77
CA GLY A 242 9.31 20.68 8.68
C GLY A 242 10.24 21.78 9.21
N PHE A 243 10.18 22.07 10.49
CA PHE A 243 11.16 22.94 11.15
C PHE A 243 12.40 22.14 11.48
N GLU A 244 13.38 22.10 10.59
CA GLU A 244 14.74 21.80 10.99
C GLU A 244 15.25 22.99 11.82
N GLU A 245 15.39 22.79 13.14
CA GLU A 245 16.20 23.68 13.96
C GLU A 245 17.55 23.90 13.27
N ALA A 246 17.86 25.14 12.98
CA ALA A 246 19.13 25.56 12.43
C ALA A 246 20.26 25.28 13.45
N THR A 247 20.59 24.01 13.65
CA THR A 247 21.86 23.64 14.25
C THR A 247 22.96 23.98 13.24
N ALA A 248 23.57 25.11 13.53
CA ALA A 248 24.72 25.62 12.81
C ALA A 248 25.80 24.56 12.64
N LYS A 249 25.85 23.95 11.45
CA LYS A 249 27.04 23.44 10.74
C LYS A 249 26.63 22.49 9.61
N LYS A 250 26.13 23.06 8.50
CA LYS A 250 26.43 22.60 7.13
C LYS A 250 25.65 23.46 6.13
N LYS A 251 26.35 24.37 5.46
CA LYS A 251 25.84 25.10 4.30
C LYS A 251 25.58 24.12 3.14
N LYS A 252 24.36 23.59 3.06
CA LYS A 252 23.74 23.23 1.79
C LYS A 252 22.41 23.96 1.78
N LYS A 253 22.14 24.68 0.69
CA LYS A 253 20.85 25.34 0.43
C LYS A 253 19.77 24.26 0.39
N THR A 254 19.20 23.90 1.52
CA THR A 254 17.97 23.12 1.62
C THR A 254 16.83 24.08 1.29
N LYS A 255 16.04 23.74 0.29
CA LYS A 255 14.75 24.39 0.04
C LYS A 255 13.93 24.21 1.33
N LEU A 256 13.45 25.30 1.90
CA LEU A 256 12.56 25.28 3.07
C LEU A 256 11.16 24.91 2.56
N ASP A 257 10.55 23.88 3.15
CA ASP A 257 9.17 23.48 2.87
C ASP A 257 8.19 24.59 3.26
N SER A 258 7.01 24.60 2.65
CA SER A 258 5.94 25.54 2.98
C SER A 258 4.78 24.81 3.69
N THR A 259 4.12 25.49 4.63
CA THR A 259 2.87 25.01 5.21
C THR A 259 1.75 25.15 4.19
N SER A 260 0.91 24.13 4.06
CA SER A 260 -0.24 24.09 3.16
C SER A 260 -1.51 23.69 3.92
N ILE A 261 -2.62 24.40 3.63
CA ILE A 261 -3.93 24.20 4.24
C ILE A 261 -4.94 24.00 3.11
N ALA A 262 -5.35 22.75 2.86
CA ALA A 262 -6.34 22.43 1.86
C ALA A 262 -7.77 22.54 2.44
N CYS A 263 -8.63 23.33 1.80
CA CYS A 263 -10.02 23.54 2.15
C CYS A 263 -10.91 22.90 1.08
N VAL A 264 -11.56 21.79 1.41
CA VAL A 264 -12.25 20.94 0.43
C VAL A 264 -13.66 20.62 0.89
N LYS A 265 -14.65 20.83 0.02
CA LYS A 265 -16.01 20.35 0.23
C LYS A 265 -16.18 18.97 -0.39
N VAL A 266 -16.53 18.00 0.42
CA VAL A 266 -16.75 16.61 0.01
C VAL A 266 -18.24 16.31 -0.02
N SER A 267 -18.71 15.77 -1.14
CA SER A 267 -20.10 15.35 -1.37
C SER A 267 -20.13 13.96 -2.03
N GLU A 268 -21.30 13.38 -2.20
CA GLU A 268 -21.49 12.13 -2.93
C GLU A 268 -21.04 12.24 -4.41
N SER A 269 -21.16 13.42 -5.00
CA SER A 269 -20.75 13.67 -6.38
C SER A 269 -19.25 13.88 -6.57
N GLY A 270 -18.49 14.11 -5.49
CA GLY A 270 -17.05 14.32 -5.54
C GLY A 270 -16.53 15.42 -4.62
N TRP A 271 -15.33 15.88 -4.92
CA TRP A 271 -14.62 16.89 -4.15
C TRP A 271 -14.61 18.24 -4.88
N TRP A 272 -14.92 19.28 -4.16
CA TRP A 272 -14.72 20.67 -4.56
C TRP A 272 -13.57 21.26 -3.76
N VAL A 273 -12.43 21.49 -4.40
CA VAL A 273 -11.27 22.13 -3.77
C VAL A 273 -11.48 23.65 -3.86
N ASP A 274 -11.94 24.26 -2.77
CA ASP A 274 -12.26 25.69 -2.77
C ASP A 274 -11.00 26.57 -2.70
N ASP A 275 -10.06 26.21 -1.83
CA ASP A 275 -8.81 26.94 -1.65
C ASP A 275 -7.69 26.02 -1.14
N ILE A 276 -6.45 26.33 -1.48
CA ILE A 276 -5.26 25.77 -0.84
C ILE A 276 -4.38 26.94 -0.38
N ILE A 277 -4.57 27.33 0.88
CA ILE A 277 -3.82 28.41 1.53
C ILE A 277 -2.40 27.92 1.80
N HIS A 278 -1.39 28.59 1.31
CA HIS A 278 -0.03 28.13 1.48
C HIS A 278 0.96 29.27 1.71
N GLY A 279 2.00 29.01 2.46
CA GLY A 279 3.03 30.00 2.75
C GLY A 279 4.07 29.51 3.75
N ARG A 280 4.99 30.42 4.08
CA ARG A 280 6.00 30.21 5.10
C ARG A 280 5.70 31.12 6.28
N TRP A 281 5.16 30.52 7.32
CA TRP A 281 4.66 31.24 8.49
C TRP A 281 5.28 30.71 9.77
N THR A 282 5.29 31.54 10.80
CA THR A 282 5.53 31.10 12.19
C THR A 282 4.35 30.24 12.66
N PHE A 283 4.50 29.60 13.81
CA PHE A 283 3.39 28.81 14.38
C PHE A 283 2.18 29.68 14.73
N GLU A 284 2.41 30.90 15.21
CA GLU A 284 1.35 31.87 15.53
C GLU A 284 0.60 32.30 14.26
N GLU A 285 1.33 32.66 13.20
CA GLU A 285 0.74 33.02 11.90
C GLU A 285 0.00 31.82 11.27
N THR A 286 0.54 30.60 11.40
CA THR A 286 -0.14 29.39 10.92
C THR A 286 -1.43 29.15 11.68
N ALA A 287 -1.41 29.32 13.01
CA ALA A 287 -2.60 29.21 13.84
C ALA A 287 -3.68 30.21 13.43
N GLU A 288 -3.31 31.48 13.14
CA GLU A 288 -4.23 32.49 12.59
C GLU A 288 -4.88 32.00 11.29
N ARG A 289 -4.07 31.49 10.32
CA ARG A 289 -4.60 31.01 9.04
C ARG A 289 -5.55 29.82 9.22
N ILE A 290 -5.25 28.92 10.15
CA ILE A 290 -6.16 27.81 10.48
C ILE A 290 -7.48 28.36 11.03
N PHE A 291 -7.44 29.33 11.94
CA PHE A 291 -8.65 29.95 12.48
C PHE A 291 -9.47 30.68 11.40
N GLU A 292 -8.83 31.46 10.54
CA GLU A 292 -9.50 32.11 9.40
C GLU A 292 -10.21 31.08 8.49
N ALA A 293 -9.55 29.94 8.22
CA ALA A 293 -10.13 28.85 7.43
C ALA A 293 -11.31 28.20 8.16
N VAL A 294 -11.20 27.95 9.47
CA VAL A 294 -12.27 27.35 10.28
C VAL A 294 -13.49 28.26 10.34
N GLU A 295 -13.29 29.58 10.58
CA GLU A 295 -14.39 30.57 10.58
C GLU A 295 -15.11 30.65 9.23
N ARG A 296 -14.34 30.60 8.13
CA ARG A 296 -14.90 30.72 6.78
C ARG A 296 -15.66 29.49 6.34
N TYR A 297 -15.09 28.29 6.57
CA TYR A 297 -15.60 27.06 5.98
C TYR A 297 -16.44 26.21 6.94
N GLN A 298 -16.36 26.45 8.24
CA GLN A 298 -17.06 25.69 9.29
C GLN A 298 -16.94 24.17 9.07
N PRO A 299 -15.72 23.62 9.01
CA PRO A 299 -15.47 22.27 8.55
C PRO A 299 -16.01 21.21 9.53
N LEU A 300 -16.50 20.10 8.98
CA LEU A 300 -16.90 18.91 9.74
C LEU A 300 -15.69 18.18 10.33
N GLY A 301 -14.55 18.20 9.64
CA GLY A 301 -13.30 17.57 10.09
C GLY A 301 -12.07 18.45 9.79
N ILE A 302 -11.16 18.48 10.75
CA ILE A 302 -9.87 19.17 10.64
C ILE A 302 -8.77 18.21 11.00
N GLY A 303 -7.72 18.11 10.18
CA GLY A 303 -6.58 17.25 10.43
C GLY A 303 -5.25 17.93 10.22
N ILE A 304 -4.28 17.56 11.04
CA ILE A 304 -2.88 17.99 10.91
C ILE A 304 -1.99 16.77 10.83
N GLU A 305 -1.01 16.80 9.94
CA GLU A 305 -0.01 15.74 9.83
C GLU A 305 0.67 15.46 11.17
N LYS A 306 0.84 14.17 11.48
CA LYS A 306 1.53 13.71 12.69
C LYS A 306 3.00 14.08 12.64
N GLY A 307 3.48 14.84 13.64
CA GLY A 307 4.88 15.21 13.73
C GLY A 307 5.18 16.19 14.85
N ILE A 308 6.46 16.60 14.93
CA ILE A 308 6.93 17.59 15.90
C ILE A 308 6.21 18.94 15.71
N SER A 309 5.97 19.32 14.46
CA SER A 309 5.28 20.56 14.09
C SER A 309 3.86 20.62 14.65
N LYS A 310 3.12 19.48 14.66
CA LYS A 310 1.80 19.39 15.30
C LYS A 310 1.89 19.72 16.79
N GLN A 311 2.86 19.16 17.51
CA GLN A 311 3.00 19.41 18.95
C GLN A 311 3.28 20.89 19.22
N ALA A 312 4.09 21.54 18.39
CA ALA A 312 4.45 22.94 18.52
C ALA A 312 3.27 23.89 18.26
N ILE A 313 2.42 23.60 17.25
CA ILE A 313 1.28 24.45 16.88
C ILE A 313 0.10 24.32 17.84
N MET A 314 -0.02 23.20 18.58
CA MET A 314 -1.15 22.98 19.49
C MET A 314 -1.22 24.00 20.61
N SER A 315 -0.07 24.55 21.07
CA SER A 315 -0.07 25.59 22.12
C SER A 315 -0.73 26.89 21.63
N PRO A 316 -0.25 27.55 20.56
CA PRO A 316 -0.89 28.76 20.04
C PRO A 316 -2.35 28.53 19.61
N LEU A 317 -2.67 27.40 19.01
CA LEU A 317 -4.06 27.06 18.66
C LEU A 317 -4.97 26.99 19.90
N THR A 318 -4.54 26.32 20.96
CA THR A 318 -5.33 26.21 22.20
C THR A 318 -5.55 27.57 22.85
N ASP A 319 -4.52 28.43 22.85
CA ASP A 319 -4.63 29.77 23.41
C ASP A 319 -5.60 30.64 22.60
N MET A 320 -5.58 30.54 21.27
CA MET A 320 -6.53 31.23 20.39
C MET A 320 -7.95 30.69 20.53
N MET A 321 -8.14 29.36 20.69
CA MET A 321 -9.45 28.76 20.98
C MET A 321 -10.08 29.37 22.23
N ARG A 322 -9.28 29.56 23.29
CA ARG A 322 -9.75 30.19 24.53
C ARG A 322 -10.06 31.69 24.34
N GLN A 323 -9.18 32.43 23.67
CA GLN A 323 -9.36 33.87 23.44
C GLN A 323 -10.59 34.17 22.58
N ARG A 324 -10.86 33.36 21.54
CA ARG A 324 -11.98 33.56 20.61
C ARG A 324 -13.24 32.81 21.02
N ASN A 325 -13.19 32.04 22.10
CA ASN A 325 -14.27 31.16 22.58
C ASN A 325 -14.78 30.25 21.44
N MET A 326 -13.87 29.76 20.59
CA MET A 326 -14.16 28.86 19.47
C MET A 326 -13.32 27.58 19.64
N PHE A 327 -13.98 26.45 19.85
CA PHE A 327 -13.33 25.17 20.11
C PHE A 327 -13.64 24.19 18.98
N PHE A 328 -12.60 23.55 18.46
CA PHE A 328 -12.69 22.50 17.45
C PHE A 328 -11.66 21.39 17.71
N THR A 329 -11.97 20.20 17.26
CA THR A 329 -11.09 19.04 17.40
C THR A 329 -10.19 18.89 16.20
N ILE A 330 -8.91 18.60 16.43
CA ILE A 330 -7.92 18.37 15.37
C ILE A 330 -7.49 16.92 15.41
N GLN A 331 -7.76 16.23 14.30
CA GLN A 331 -7.37 14.83 14.11
C GLN A 331 -5.90 14.72 13.70
N GLU A 332 -5.30 13.58 14.00
CA GLU A 332 -3.93 13.26 13.61
C GLU A 332 -3.93 12.52 12.28
N LEU A 333 -3.31 13.11 11.26
CA LEU A 333 -3.15 12.50 9.95
C LEU A 333 -1.82 11.74 9.90
N THR A 334 -1.81 10.54 9.32
CA THR A 334 -0.63 9.68 9.31
C THR A 334 -0.31 9.18 7.92
N HIS A 335 0.97 8.95 7.64
CA HIS A 335 1.38 8.28 6.41
C HIS A 335 1.02 6.79 6.39
N GLY A 336 0.69 6.20 7.56
CA GLY A 336 0.58 4.75 7.69
C GLY A 336 1.90 4.06 7.37
N ASN A 337 1.83 2.81 6.90
CA ASN A 337 3.00 2.07 6.42
C ASN A 337 3.26 2.26 4.91
N LYS A 338 2.53 3.18 4.24
CA LYS A 338 2.66 3.44 2.81
C LYS A 338 3.69 4.53 2.55
N ARG A 339 4.40 4.44 1.42
CA ARG A 339 5.25 5.54 0.96
C ARG A 339 4.37 6.75 0.61
N LYS A 340 4.89 7.97 0.79
CA LYS A 340 4.19 9.22 0.48
C LYS A 340 3.58 9.22 -0.93
N VAL A 341 4.35 8.81 -1.93
CA VAL A 341 3.91 8.75 -3.33
C VAL A 341 2.70 7.82 -3.49
N ASP A 342 2.76 6.61 -2.91
CA ASP A 342 1.68 5.63 -3.04
C ASP A 342 0.38 6.12 -2.38
N ARG A 343 0.48 6.86 -1.27
CA ARG A 343 -0.66 7.46 -0.58
C ARG A 343 -1.32 8.55 -1.41
N ILE A 344 -0.52 9.49 -1.95
CA ILE A 344 -1.01 10.59 -2.78
C ILE A 344 -1.68 10.06 -4.05
N VAL A 345 -1.05 9.10 -4.72
CA VAL A 345 -1.61 8.47 -5.93
C VAL A 345 -2.93 7.76 -5.61
N ALA A 346 -2.99 6.99 -4.52
CA ALA A 346 -4.21 6.29 -4.12
C ALA A 346 -5.36 7.26 -3.79
N ALA A 347 -5.06 8.40 -3.17
CA ALA A 347 -6.05 9.39 -2.79
C ALA A 347 -6.57 10.22 -3.98
N LEU A 348 -5.68 10.61 -4.91
CA LEU A 348 -5.99 11.66 -5.88
C LEU A 348 -6.13 11.19 -7.33
N GLN A 349 -5.29 10.23 -7.79
CA GLN A 349 -5.17 9.92 -9.21
C GLN A 349 -6.51 9.47 -9.82
N GLY A 350 -7.17 8.47 -9.21
CA GLY A 350 -8.45 7.99 -9.72
C GLY A 350 -9.55 9.05 -9.70
N ARG A 351 -9.53 9.93 -8.70
CA ARG A 351 -10.51 11.02 -8.60
C ARG A 351 -10.32 12.06 -9.70
N PHE A 352 -9.09 12.44 -10.02
CA PHE A 352 -8.81 13.32 -11.15
C PHE A 352 -9.15 12.65 -12.48
N GLU A 353 -8.71 11.41 -12.68
CA GLU A 353 -8.96 10.65 -13.92
C GLU A 353 -10.45 10.48 -14.23
N HIS A 354 -11.27 10.27 -13.20
CA HIS A 354 -12.72 10.10 -13.33
C HIS A 354 -13.52 11.40 -13.17
N GLY A 355 -12.84 12.53 -13.04
CA GLY A 355 -13.48 13.84 -12.96
C GLY A 355 -14.30 14.07 -11.69
N THR A 356 -13.95 13.39 -10.59
CA THR A 356 -14.63 13.56 -9.28
C THR A 356 -13.92 14.56 -8.37
N ILE A 357 -12.87 15.25 -8.86
CA ILE A 357 -12.27 16.44 -8.23
C ILE A 357 -12.44 17.62 -9.17
N THR A 358 -13.07 18.67 -8.66
CA THR A 358 -13.16 19.98 -9.32
C THR A 358 -12.42 21.01 -8.48
N ILE A 359 -11.56 21.82 -9.09
CA ILE A 359 -10.84 22.89 -8.40
C ILE A 359 -11.49 24.24 -8.69
N ASN A 360 -11.65 25.05 -7.65
CA ASN A 360 -12.11 26.45 -7.78
C ASN A 360 -11.02 27.31 -8.42
N LYS A 361 -11.39 28.41 -9.05
CA LYS A 361 -10.44 29.39 -9.59
C LYS A 361 -9.81 30.20 -8.47
N GLY A 362 -8.48 30.16 -8.37
CA GLY A 362 -7.71 30.90 -7.38
C GLY A 362 -6.26 31.11 -7.81
N GLU A 363 -5.56 32.02 -7.17
CA GLU A 363 -4.13 32.26 -7.42
C GLU A 363 -3.26 31.05 -7.09
N TRP A 364 -3.72 30.19 -6.19
CA TRP A 364 -3.06 28.96 -5.78
C TRP A 364 -3.00 27.89 -6.88
N ASN A 365 -3.92 27.94 -7.86
CA ASN A 365 -3.99 26.95 -8.94
C ASN A 365 -2.67 26.79 -9.70
N ILE A 366 -1.97 27.89 -9.98
CA ILE A 366 -0.73 27.84 -10.76
C ILE A 366 0.30 26.97 -10.05
N LYS A 367 0.51 27.23 -8.76
CA LYS A 367 1.47 26.48 -7.95
C LYS A 367 1.04 25.03 -7.74
N PHE A 368 -0.25 24.82 -7.43
CA PHE A 368 -0.80 23.47 -7.24
C PHE A 368 -0.66 22.59 -8.49
N LEU A 369 -1.01 23.11 -9.65
CA LEU A 369 -0.91 22.39 -10.92
C LEU A 369 0.55 22.12 -11.30
N ASP A 370 1.45 23.07 -11.02
CA ASP A 370 2.89 22.85 -11.24
C ASP A 370 3.44 21.73 -10.35
N GLU A 371 3.07 21.67 -9.07
CA GLU A 371 3.41 20.56 -8.17
C GLU A 371 2.78 19.24 -8.64
N LEU A 372 1.49 19.24 -8.99
CA LEU A 372 0.73 18.06 -9.39
C LEU A 372 1.29 17.39 -10.66
N PHE A 373 1.60 18.18 -11.69
CA PHE A 373 2.11 17.62 -12.95
C PHE A 373 3.58 17.19 -12.87
N GLN A 374 4.34 17.76 -11.95
CA GLN A 374 5.72 17.34 -11.72
C GLN A 374 5.86 16.23 -10.66
N PHE A 375 4.79 15.91 -9.95
CA PHE A 375 4.81 14.85 -8.96
C PHE A 375 5.06 13.45 -9.61
N PRO A 376 5.96 12.59 -9.10
CA PRO A 376 6.70 12.66 -7.83
C PRO A 376 8.17 13.11 -7.99
N ASN A 377 8.43 14.22 -8.61
CA ASN A 377 9.78 14.73 -8.79
C ASN A 377 10.37 15.23 -7.45
N PRO A 378 11.45 14.61 -6.91
CA PRO A 378 12.02 15.00 -5.61
C PRO A 378 12.69 16.40 -5.62
N GLN A 379 12.80 17.04 -6.77
CA GLN A 379 13.34 18.40 -6.91
C GLN A 379 12.26 19.48 -6.81
N VAL A 380 11.00 19.09 -6.84
CA VAL A 380 9.84 19.98 -6.74
C VAL A 380 9.17 19.74 -5.39
N HIS A 381 8.63 20.80 -4.78
CA HIS A 381 7.81 20.66 -3.57
C HIS A 381 6.47 20.01 -3.95
N ASP A 382 5.91 19.26 -3.03
CA ASP A 382 4.63 18.59 -3.18
C ASP A 382 3.66 18.90 -2.02
N ASP A 383 3.91 19.99 -1.30
CA ASP A 383 3.19 20.39 -0.08
C ASP A 383 1.70 20.59 -0.33
N LEU A 384 1.33 21.22 -1.47
CA LEU A 384 -0.07 21.47 -1.82
C LEU A 384 -0.79 20.19 -2.23
N VAL A 385 -0.10 19.31 -2.95
CA VAL A 385 -0.63 18.01 -3.37
C VAL A 385 -0.81 17.10 -2.16
N ASP A 386 0.13 17.16 -1.22
CA ASP A 386 0.10 16.34 -0.01
C ASP A 386 -1.03 16.73 0.93
N SER A 387 -1.23 18.03 1.19
CA SER A 387 -2.35 18.51 2.00
C SER A 387 -3.70 18.11 1.39
N LEU A 388 -3.86 18.19 0.06
CA LEU A 388 -5.07 17.73 -0.62
C LEU A 388 -5.29 16.22 -0.46
N ALA A 389 -4.23 15.42 -0.55
CA ALA A 389 -4.34 13.97 -0.41
C ALA A 389 -4.77 13.51 1.00
N TYR A 390 -4.48 14.30 2.03
CA TYR A 390 -4.90 14.02 3.40
C TYR A 390 -6.42 14.15 3.62
N ILE A 391 -7.15 14.84 2.76
CA ILE A 391 -8.61 14.92 2.81
C ILE A 391 -9.25 13.52 2.74
N ASP A 392 -8.65 12.58 2.00
CA ASP A 392 -9.14 11.21 1.91
C ASP A 392 -9.26 10.52 3.29
N GLN A 393 -8.30 10.76 4.20
CA GLN A 393 -8.35 10.20 5.54
C GLN A 393 -9.46 10.83 6.39
N LEU A 394 -9.65 12.16 6.28
CA LEU A 394 -10.67 12.88 7.05
C LEU A 394 -12.09 12.50 6.63
N ALA A 395 -12.34 12.42 5.33
CA ALA A 395 -13.65 12.08 4.81
C ALA A 395 -14.06 10.64 5.17
N GLN A 396 -13.12 9.68 5.16
CA GLN A 396 -13.41 8.29 5.53
C GLN A 396 -13.77 8.15 7.02
N ILE A 397 -13.08 8.83 7.91
CA ILE A 397 -13.33 8.74 9.36
C ILE A 397 -14.73 9.24 9.69
N THR A 398 -15.20 10.28 9.02
CA THR A 398 -16.53 10.86 9.31
C THR A 398 -17.67 9.95 8.86
N TYR A 399 -17.54 9.25 7.74
CA TYR A 399 -18.53 8.25 7.31
C TYR A 399 -18.69 7.09 8.29
N TYR A 400 -17.62 6.70 9.01
CA TYR A 400 -17.69 5.66 10.05
C TYR A 400 -18.43 6.11 11.30
N TYR A 401 -18.35 7.40 11.68
CA TYR A 401 -19.03 7.93 12.86
C TYR A 401 -20.55 8.11 12.64
N ASP A 402 -20.98 8.51 11.45
CA ASP A 402 -22.40 8.64 11.12
C ASP A 402 -23.14 7.29 11.13
N PHE A 403 -22.47 6.19 10.81
CA PHE A 403 -23.06 4.83 10.88
C PHE A 403 -23.22 4.30 12.31
N GLU A 404 -22.47 4.81 13.30
CA GLU A 404 -22.64 4.41 14.71
C GLU A 404 -23.75 5.18 15.42
N GLU A 405 -24.07 6.41 15.03
CA GLU A 405 -25.17 7.17 15.62
C GLU A 405 -26.56 6.68 15.20
N ASP A 406 -26.73 6.15 13.99
CA ASP A 406 -28.00 5.60 13.52
C ASP A 406 -28.37 4.23 14.14
N ASN A 407 -27.48 3.59 14.88
CA ASN A 407 -27.75 2.31 15.55
C ASN A 407 -28.18 2.42 17.03
N PHE A 408 -28.38 3.64 17.57
CA PHE A 408 -28.99 3.87 18.88
C PHE A 408 -30.48 4.28 18.79
N GLU A 409 -31.28 3.61 17.98
CA GLU A 409 -32.69 3.52 18.33
C GLU A 409 -32.85 2.56 19.50
N ALA A 410 -33.22 3.11 20.64
CA ALA A 410 -33.54 2.35 21.81
C ALA A 410 -34.56 1.26 21.52
N LEU A 411 -34.09 0.02 21.41
CA LEU A 411 -34.93 -1.16 21.62
C LEU A 411 -35.38 -1.10 23.09
N ASP A 412 -36.48 -0.49 23.34
CA ASP A 412 -37.54 -0.83 24.29
C ASP A 412 -38.26 0.40 24.87
N THR A 413 -39.36 0.76 24.27
CA THR A 413 -40.41 1.57 24.91
C THR A 413 -41.52 0.70 25.50
N ILE A 414 -41.28 -0.59 25.76
CA ILE A 414 -42.24 -1.50 26.39
C ILE A 414 -41.55 -2.30 27.50
N ALA A 415 -41.09 -1.64 28.54
CA ALA A 415 -40.99 -2.21 29.88
C ALA A 415 -41.07 -1.07 30.86
N GLY A 416 -42.29 -0.71 31.21
CA GLY A 416 -42.51 0.00 32.44
C GLY A 416 -42.04 -0.88 33.61
N TYR A 417 -40.99 -0.43 34.22
CA TYR A 417 -40.73 -0.41 35.68
C TYR A 417 -39.42 0.38 35.86
#